data_b7b68865f0b3ef068b2ba05ef860a322
#
_entry.id   b7b68865f0b3ef068b2ba05ef860a322
#
_cell.length_a   1.000
_cell.length_b   1.000
_cell.length_c   1.000
_cell.angle_alpha   90.00
_cell.angle_beta   90.00
_cell.angle_gamma   90.00
#
_symmetry.space_group_name_H-M   'P 1'
#
loop_
_entity.id
_entity.type
_entity.pdbx_description
1 polymer ?
#
loop_
_entity_poly.entity_id
_entity_poly.type
_entity_poly.pdbx_seq_one_letter_code
_entity_poly.pdbx_strand_id
1 'polypeptide(L)'
;VSKADLSKSPEQVSKMFDDVAHAYDKTNDLLSFGQAKLWRKKVLEKVDPQSGEKILDIAAGTGTSSMALKLPGVEVVAADFSKGMLAEGKKRYPELEFVFADAMKLPFKNNEFDVVTMSFGLRNVQDRGKALGEFLRVLKPGGRLVICEFSHVPGLLGVFYRAYLTLILPHVSRLASKTPAAYSYLSESIVAWPKQAELAKDIAKAGFSKTQWKNLSFGVVAIHSAIREK
;
A
#
# COMPACT_ATOMS: atom_id res chain seq x y z
N VAL A 1 11.50 -7.40 18.48
CA VAL A 1 11.04 -6.86 17.19
C VAL A 1 12.16 -6.00 16.62
N SER A 2 12.67 -6.35 15.44
CA SER A 2 13.68 -5.55 14.75
C SER A 2 13.02 -4.24 14.29
N LYS A 3 13.65 -3.09 14.59
CA LYS A 3 13.21 -1.79 14.09
C LYS A 3 13.66 -1.68 12.62
N ALA A 4 12.72 -1.53 11.67
CA ALA A 4 13.04 -1.04 10.35
C ALA A 4 13.39 0.45 10.43
N ASP A 5 14.28 0.92 9.57
CA ASP A 5 14.68 2.33 9.48
C ASP A 5 14.34 2.91 8.10
N LEU A 6 14.64 4.19 7.89
CA LEU A 6 14.35 4.88 6.63
C LEU A 6 15.25 4.44 5.46
N SER A 7 16.24 3.56 5.67
CA SER A 7 16.97 2.90 4.58
C SER A 7 16.08 1.89 3.85
N LYS A 8 15.02 1.43 4.52
CA LYS A 8 14.00 0.51 4.00
C LYS A 8 14.61 -0.78 3.47
N SER A 9 15.62 -1.32 4.20
CA SER A 9 16.16 -2.63 3.86
C SER A 9 15.01 -3.64 3.75
N PRO A 10 14.89 -4.37 2.63
CA PRO A 10 13.81 -5.32 2.42
C PRO A 10 13.71 -6.36 3.55
N GLU A 11 14.84 -6.83 4.08
CA GLU A 11 14.89 -7.82 5.16
C GLU A 11 14.34 -7.26 6.47
N GLN A 12 14.67 -6.01 6.82
CA GLN A 12 14.18 -5.37 8.05
C GLN A 12 12.69 -5.09 7.95
N VAL A 13 12.23 -4.60 6.81
CA VAL A 13 10.82 -4.31 6.53
C VAL A 13 10.00 -5.60 6.57
N SER A 14 10.44 -6.66 5.87
CA SER A 14 9.76 -7.96 5.89
C SER A 14 9.64 -8.52 7.29
N LYS A 15 10.76 -8.55 8.05
CA LYS A 15 10.75 -9.06 9.42
C LYS A 15 9.83 -8.28 10.34
N MET A 16 9.78 -6.95 10.21
CA MET A 16 8.86 -6.12 10.99
C MET A 16 7.40 -6.48 10.70
N PHE A 17 7.04 -6.69 9.43
CA PHE A 17 5.68 -7.10 9.05
C PHE A 17 5.37 -8.55 9.43
N ASP A 18 6.34 -9.47 9.36
CA ASP A 18 6.18 -10.84 9.85
C ASP A 18 5.81 -10.86 11.34
N ASP A 19 6.50 -10.03 12.16
CA ASP A 19 6.28 -9.95 13.61
C ASP A 19 4.86 -9.43 13.98
N VAL A 20 4.22 -8.64 13.13
CA VAL A 20 2.89 -8.04 13.40
C VAL A 20 1.74 -8.71 12.65
N ALA A 21 2.01 -9.64 11.73
CA ALA A 21 1.05 -10.21 10.80
C ALA A 21 -0.23 -10.73 11.47
N HIS A 22 -0.12 -11.41 12.60
CA HIS A 22 -1.25 -12.01 13.32
C HIS A 22 -2.29 -11.00 13.82
N ALA A 23 -1.86 -9.79 14.22
CA ALA A 23 -2.75 -8.76 14.77
C ALA A 23 -2.95 -7.55 13.83
N TYR A 24 -2.35 -7.59 12.62
CA TYR A 24 -2.20 -6.45 11.73
C TYR A 24 -3.51 -5.74 11.41
N ASP A 25 -4.53 -6.47 10.95
CA ASP A 25 -5.80 -5.86 10.54
C ASP A 25 -6.55 -5.22 11.71
N LYS A 26 -6.63 -5.93 12.86
CA LYS A 26 -7.30 -5.40 14.06
C LYS A 26 -6.63 -4.14 14.56
N THR A 27 -5.31 -4.11 14.53
CA THR A 27 -4.53 -2.97 15.00
C THR A 27 -4.69 -1.78 14.06
N ASN A 28 -4.67 -2.00 12.73
CA ASN A 28 -4.90 -0.94 11.76
C ASN A 28 -6.33 -0.38 11.83
N ASP A 29 -7.34 -1.22 11.99
CA ASP A 29 -8.73 -0.77 12.19
C ASP A 29 -8.85 0.11 13.45
N LEU A 30 -8.24 -0.29 14.56
CA LEU A 30 -8.24 0.48 15.81
C LEU A 30 -7.52 1.82 15.65
N LEU A 31 -6.28 1.82 15.14
CA LEU A 31 -5.45 3.02 15.01
C LEU A 31 -5.96 4.01 13.97
N SER A 32 -6.66 3.52 12.96
CA SER A 32 -7.30 4.37 11.95
C SER A 32 -8.69 4.87 12.39
N PHE A 33 -9.14 4.55 13.61
CA PHE A 33 -10.51 4.82 14.06
C PHE A 33 -11.57 4.32 13.06
N GLY A 34 -11.33 3.14 12.46
CA GLY A 34 -12.21 2.53 11.45
C GLY A 34 -12.10 3.14 10.05
N GLN A 35 -11.26 4.16 9.83
CA GLN A 35 -11.09 4.79 8.52
C GLN A 35 -10.51 3.82 7.47
N ALA A 36 -9.77 2.80 7.89
CA ALA A 36 -9.20 1.80 6.98
C ALA A 36 -10.28 1.13 6.10
N LYS A 37 -11.46 0.87 6.64
CA LYS A 37 -12.61 0.32 5.88
C LYS A 37 -13.12 1.30 4.83
N LEU A 38 -13.21 2.59 5.17
CA LEU A 38 -13.62 3.64 4.24
C LEU A 38 -12.60 3.79 3.11
N TRP A 39 -11.29 3.81 3.43
CA TRP A 39 -10.24 3.92 2.43
C TRP A 39 -10.24 2.72 1.48
N ARG A 40 -10.41 1.49 2.00
CA ARG A 40 -10.55 0.27 1.19
C ARG A 40 -11.73 0.36 0.22
N LYS A 41 -12.90 0.84 0.70
CA LYS A 41 -14.06 1.08 -0.17
C LYS A 41 -13.73 2.09 -1.28
N LYS A 42 -13.00 3.17 -0.97
CA LYS A 42 -12.59 4.17 -1.96
C LYS A 42 -11.55 3.63 -2.95
N VAL A 43 -10.67 2.71 -2.53
CA VAL A 43 -9.78 2.00 -3.44
C VAL A 43 -10.59 1.11 -4.38
N LEU A 44 -11.53 0.30 -3.86
CA LEU A 44 -12.41 -0.53 -4.69
C LEU A 44 -13.17 0.32 -5.73
N GLU A 45 -13.79 1.43 -5.32
CA GLU A 45 -14.47 2.37 -6.22
C GLU A 45 -13.51 2.95 -7.31
N LYS A 46 -12.22 3.16 -6.97
CA LYS A 46 -11.24 3.71 -7.91
C LYS A 46 -10.63 2.67 -8.83
N VAL A 47 -10.43 1.45 -8.34
CA VAL A 47 -10.00 0.29 -9.14
C VAL A 47 -11.10 -0.08 -10.13
N ASP A 48 -12.37 -0.04 -9.71
CA ASP A 48 -13.55 -0.36 -10.52
C ASP A 48 -13.37 -1.69 -11.29
N PRO A 49 -13.25 -2.83 -10.57
CA PRO A 49 -12.97 -4.12 -11.20
C PRO A 49 -14.05 -4.54 -12.18
N GLN A 50 -13.66 -4.95 -13.39
CA GLN A 50 -14.58 -5.43 -14.41
C GLN A 50 -14.45 -6.95 -14.61
N SER A 51 -15.55 -7.63 -14.90
CA SER A 51 -15.51 -9.06 -15.19
C SER A 51 -14.55 -9.37 -16.36
N GLY A 52 -13.71 -10.39 -16.17
CA GLY A 52 -12.65 -10.77 -17.13
C GLY A 52 -11.30 -10.11 -16.87
N GLU A 53 -11.22 -9.16 -15.94
CA GLU A 53 -9.94 -8.51 -15.59
C GLU A 53 -9.10 -9.37 -14.64
N LYS A 54 -7.77 -9.24 -14.80
CA LYS A 54 -6.74 -9.77 -13.90
C LYS A 54 -6.08 -8.61 -13.14
N ILE A 55 -6.19 -8.63 -11.81
CA ILE A 55 -5.73 -7.58 -10.91
C ILE A 55 -4.54 -8.09 -10.09
N LEU A 56 -3.46 -7.32 -10.03
CA LEU A 56 -2.35 -7.54 -9.11
C LEU A 56 -2.47 -6.55 -7.94
N ASP A 57 -2.66 -7.07 -6.74
CA ASP A 57 -2.60 -6.28 -5.50
C ASP A 57 -1.23 -6.51 -4.85
N ILE A 58 -0.39 -5.47 -4.82
CA ILE A 58 0.98 -5.51 -4.31
C ILE A 58 1.01 -4.95 -2.88
N ALA A 59 1.84 -5.54 -2.02
CA ALA A 59 1.81 -5.34 -0.58
C ALA A 59 0.42 -5.66 -0.01
N ALA A 60 -0.13 -6.78 -0.47
CA ALA A 60 -1.47 -7.24 -0.14
C ALA A 60 -1.66 -7.57 1.35
N GLY A 61 -0.55 -7.79 2.07
CA GLY A 61 -0.57 -8.16 3.48
C GLY A 61 -1.33 -9.47 3.70
N THR A 62 -2.33 -9.43 4.57
CA THR A 62 -3.21 -10.57 4.87
C THR A 62 -4.32 -10.79 3.83
N GLY A 63 -4.34 -10.03 2.72
CA GLY A 63 -5.29 -10.20 1.62
C GLY A 63 -6.66 -9.55 1.82
N THR A 64 -6.87 -8.79 2.90
CA THR A 64 -8.19 -8.17 3.17
C THR A 64 -8.60 -7.19 2.07
N SER A 65 -7.67 -6.44 1.48
CA SER A 65 -7.94 -5.54 0.35
C SER A 65 -8.12 -6.32 -0.94
N SER A 66 -7.28 -7.33 -1.18
CA SER A 66 -7.37 -8.21 -2.35
C SER A 66 -8.72 -8.94 -2.42
N MET A 67 -9.21 -9.42 -1.27
CA MET A 67 -10.52 -10.08 -1.19
C MET A 67 -11.67 -9.13 -1.54
N ALA A 68 -11.57 -7.86 -1.16
CA ALA A 68 -12.57 -6.85 -1.54
C ALA A 68 -12.60 -6.55 -3.05
N LEU A 69 -11.51 -6.80 -3.77
CA LEU A 69 -11.41 -6.64 -5.23
C LEU A 69 -11.90 -7.88 -6.00
N LYS A 70 -12.01 -9.05 -5.33
CA LYS A 70 -12.40 -10.31 -5.95
C LYS A 70 -13.92 -10.35 -6.18
N LEU A 71 -14.38 -9.66 -7.21
CA LEU A 71 -15.75 -9.70 -7.68
C LEU A 71 -15.98 -10.88 -8.64
N PRO A 72 -17.24 -11.25 -8.93
CA PRO A 72 -17.54 -12.31 -9.92
C PRO A 72 -16.85 -12.05 -11.27
N GLY A 73 -16.10 -13.04 -11.76
CA GLY A 73 -15.36 -12.94 -13.02
C GLY A 73 -14.05 -12.16 -12.95
N VAL A 74 -13.62 -11.68 -11.78
CA VAL A 74 -12.34 -10.98 -11.59
C VAL A 74 -11.31 -11.94 -11.02
N GLU A 75 -10.13 -12.02 -11.64
CA GLU A 75 -8.97 -12.72 -11.12
C GLU A 75 -8.12 -11.75 -10.28
N VAL A 76 -7.81 -12.14 -9.05
CA VAL A 76 -6.99 -11.30 -8.15
C VAL A 76 -5.79 -12.09 -7.65
N VAL A 77 -4.59 -11.57 -7.89
CA VAL A 77 -3.32 -12.07 -7.36
C VAL A 77 -2.87 -11.15 -6.23
N ALA A 78 -2.75 -11.70 -5.04
CA ALA A 78 -2.28 -11.00 -3.83
C ALA A 78 -0.78 -11.23 -3.65
N ALA A 79 0.04 -10.21 -3.90
CA ALA A 79 1.49 -10.31 -3.81
C ALA A 79 2.03 -9.55 -2.60
N ASP A 80 2.92 -10.17 -1.83
CA ASP A 80 3.56 -9.52 -0.69
C ASP A 80 5.00 -10.04 -0.49
N PHE A 81 5.84 -9.21 0.13
CA PHE A 81 7.22 -9.55 0.46
C PHE A 81 7.38 -10.17 1.86
N SER A 82 6.35 -10.14 2.69
CA SER A 82 6.31 -10.75 4.03
C SER A 82 5.72 -12.16 3.95
N LYS A 83 6.53 -13.15 4.31
CA LYS A 83 6.07 -14.55 4.37
C LYS A 83 5.03 -14.76 5.47
N GLY A 84 5.14 -14.03 6.58
CA GLY A 84 4.18 -14.07 7.68
C GLY A 84 2.81 -13.55 7.24
N MET A 85 2.76 -12.43 6.51
CA MET A 85 1.53 -11.88 5.94
C MET A 85 0.86 -12.86 4.99
N LEU A 86 1.63 -13.43 4.05
CA LEU A 86 1.13 -14.42 3.10
C LEU A 86 0.59 -15.67 3.80
N ALA A 87 1.26 -16.15 4.85
CA ALA A 87 0.82 -17.31 5.61
C ALA A 87 -0.53 -17.06 6.32
N GLU A 88 -0.70 -15.89 6.94
CA GLU A 88 -1.97 -15.50 7.56
C GLU A 88 -3.07 -15.27 6.51
N GLY A 89 -2.72 -14.68 5.37
CA GLY A 89 -3.64 -14.47 4.25
C GLY A 89 -4.19 -15.77 3.69
N LYS A 90 -3.32 -16.75 3.41
CA LYS A 90 -3.72 -18.07 2.91
C LYS A 90 -4.64 -18.81 3.86
N LYS A 91 -4.47 -18.66 5.19
CA LYS A 91 -5.38 -19.25 6.18
C LYS A 91 -6.75 -18.59 6.15
N ARG A 92 -6.80 -17.24 5.96
CA ARG A 92 -8.02 -16.46 6.03
C ARG A 92 -8.84 -16.50 4.74
N TYR A 93 -8.15 -16.47 3.60
CA TYR A 93 -8.74 -16.39 2.27
C TYR A 93 -8.10 -17.44 1.33
N PRO A 94 -8.40 -18.74 1.54
CA PRO A 94 -7.82 -19.84 0.75
C PRO A 94 -8.17 -19.75 -0.74
N GLU A 95 -9.21 -19.00 -1.10
CA GLU A 95 -9.66 -18.74 -2.48
C GLU A 95 -8.86 -17.67 -3.22
N LEU A 96 -7.97 -16.94 -2.53
CA LEU A 96 -7.05 -15.98 -3.17
C LEU A 96 -5.73 -16.63 -3.55
N GLU A 97 -5.20 -16.25 -4.70
CA GLU A 97 -3.83 -16.59 -5.09
C GLU A 97 -2.85 -15.67 -4.37
N PHE A 98 -2.01 -16.24 -3.49
CA PHE A 98 -0.96 -15.51 -2.77
C PHE A 98 0.41 -15.83 -3.33
N VAL A 99 1.15 -14.78 -3.74
CA VAL A 99 2.49 -14.87 -4.35
C VAL A 99 3.50 -14.09 -3.52
N PHE A 100 4.66 -14.72 -3.25
CA PHE A 100 5.80 -13.99 -2.67
C PHE A 100 6.46 -13.14 -3.76
N ALA A 101 6.51 -11.82 -3.57
CA ALA A 101 7.06 -10.92 -4.56
C ALA A 101 7.71 -9.66 -3.95
N ASP A 102 8.87 -9.30 -4.50
CA ASP A 102 9.47 -7.98 -4.29
C ASP A 102 8.89 -7.00 -5.33
N ALA A 103 8.33 -5.88 -4.87
CA ALA A 103 7.78 -4.83 -5.72
C ALA A 103 8.81 -4.26 -6.72
N MET A 104 10.11 -4.35 -6.40
CA MET A 104 11.21 -3.90 -7.27
C MET A 104 11.66 -4.97 -8.27
N LYS A 105 11.14 -6.21 -8.19
CA LYS A 105 11.44 -7.32 -9.09
C LYS A 105 10.28 -8.32 -9.09
N LEU A 106 9.21 -7.97 -9.77
CA LEU A 106 7.99 -8.77 -9.80
C LEU A 106 8.17 -10.07 -10.62
N PRO A 107 7.77 -11.25 -10.09
CA PRO A 107 7.92 -12.53 -10.77
C PRO A 107 6.83 -12.80 -11.83
N PHE A 108 6.38 -11.75 -12.51
CA PHE A 108 5.30 -11.80 -13.50
C PHE A 108 5.81 -11.39 -14.89
N LYS A 109 5.11 -11.82 -15.92
CA LYS A 109 5.40 -11.48 -17.31
C LYS A 109 5.07 -10.02 -17.61
N ASN A 110 5.63 -9.50 -18.70
CA ASN A 110 5.21 -8.21 -19.24
C ASN A 110 3.75 -8.31 -19.71
N ASN A 111 2.97 -7.24 -19.53
CA ASN A 111 1.60 -7.12 -20.04
C ASN A 111 0.66 -8.23 -19.51
N GLU A 112 0.77 -8.57 -18.24
CA GLU A 112 -0.01 -9.67 -17.66
C GLU A 112 -1.31 -9.19 -17.00
N PHE A 113 -1.31 -7.99 -16.41
CA PHE A 113 -2.41 -7.49 -15.58
C PHE A 113 -3.16 -6.32 -16.21
N ASP A 114 -4.46 -6.29 -16.02
CA ASP A 114 -5.32 -5.17 -16.41
C ASP A 114 -5.24 -4.03 -15.40
N VAL A 115 -5.05 -4.38 -14.11
CA VAL A 115 -4.91 -3.42 -13.02
C VAL A 115 -3.76 -3.84 -12.11
N VAL A 116 -2.96 -2.85 -11.69
CA VAL A 116 -2.03 -2.97 -10.56
C VAL A 116 -2.50 -2.02 -9.47
N THR A 117 -2.63 -2.53 -8.25
CA THR A 117 -2.95 -1.72 -7.07
C THR A 117 -1.95 -1.96 -5.96
N MET A 118 -1.72 -0.94 -5.13
CA MET A 118 -0.89 -1.03 -3.94
C MET A 118 -1.44 -0.10 -2.87
N SER A 119 -1.77 -0.66 -1.70
CA SER A 119 -2.30 0.12 -0.59
C SER A 119 -1.36 0.07 0.61
N PHE A 120 -0.89 1.25 1.07
CA PHE A 120 -0.03 1.44 2.26
C PHE A 120 1.30 0.68 2.22
N GLY A 121 1.78 0.33 1.01
CA GLY A 121 3.01 -0.41 0.79
C GLY A 121 4.16 0.41 0.22
N LEU A 122 3.87 1.37 -0.67
CA LEU A 122 4.88 2.03 -1.49
C LEU A 122 5.89 2.85 -0.68
N ARG A 123 5.49 3.42 0.47
CA ARG A 123 6.38 4.15 1.37
C ARG A 123 7.47 3.25 1.98
N ASN A 124 7.25 1.94 2.00
CA ASN A 124 8.19 0.94 2.56
C ASN A 124 9.16 0.39 1.50
N VAL A 125 8.95 0.71 0.24
CA VAL A 125 9.82 0.27 -0.87
C VAL A 125 11.09 1.10 -0.91
N GLN A 126 12.25 0.44 -1.01
CA GLN A 126 13.56 1.08 -1.00
C GLN A 126 13.77 1.97 -2.22
N ASP A 127 13.48 1.48 -3.42
CA ASP A 127 13.53 2.23 -4.68
C ASP A 127 12.15 2.29 -5.32
N ARG A 128 11.46 3.42 -5.07
CA ARG A 128 10.12 3.69 -5.61
C ARG A 128 10.09 3.77 -7.14
N GLY A 129 11.14 4.33 -7.74
CA GLY A 129 11.22 4.45 -9.20
C GLY A 129 11.30 3.09 -9.87
N LYS A 130 12.12 2.19 -9.31
CA LYS A 130 12.24 0.81 -9.79
C LYS A 130 10.93 0.05 -9.65
N ALA A 131 10.24 0.19 -8.51
CA ALA A 131 8.94 -0.45 -8.31
C ALA A 131 7.88 0.07 -9.30
N LEU A 132 7.80 1.38 -9.51
CA LEU A 132 6.88 1.96 -10.50
C LEU A 132 7.19 1.49 -11.93
N GLY A 133 8.47 1.30 -12.28
CA GLY A 133 8.88 0.69 -13.55
C GLY A 133 8.39 -0.76 -13.69
N GLU A 134 8.47 -1.56 -12.63
CA GLU A 134 7.94 -2.93 -12.61
C GLU A 134 6.41 -2.95 -12.72
N PHE A 135 5.71 -2.03 -12.04
CA PHE A 135 4.25 -1.89 -12.17
C PHE A 135 3.84 -1.56 -13.61
N LEU A 136 4.58 -0.65 -14.25
CA LEU A 136 4.36 -0.33 -15.67
C LEU A 136 4.61 -1.55 -16.55
N ARG A 137 5.70 -2.30 -16.32
CA ARG A 137 6.08 -3.48 -17.11
C ARG A 137 5.01 -4.57 -17.09
N VAL A 138 4.46 -4.88 -15.92
CA VAL A 138 3.48 -5.99 -15.77
C VAL A 138 2.06 -5.61 -16.17
N LEU A 139 1.72 -4.31 -16.21
CA LEU A 139 0.43 -3.84 -16.72
C LEU A 139 0.32 -4.06 -18.22
N LYS A 140 -0.85 -4.40 -18.71
CA LYS A 140 -1.20 -4.39 -20.15
C LYS A 140 -1.24 -2.95 -20.68
N PRO A 141 -1.01 -2.72 -21.98
CA PRO A 141 -1.32 -1.43 -22.61
C PRO A 141 -2.79 -1.05 -22.35
N GLY A 142 -3.02 0.17 -21.88
CA GLY A 142 -4.33 0.64 -21.43
C GLY A 142 -4.68 0.26 -19.97
N GLY A 143 -3.84 -0.53 -19.31
CA GLY A 143 -4.06 -0.95 -17.92
C GLY A 143 -3.95 0.20 -16.91
N ARG A 144 -4.55 0.01 -15.73
CA ARG A 144 -4.70 1.02 -14.68
C ARG A 144 -3.77 0.77 -13.50
N LEU A 145 -3.15 1.84 -13.00
CA LEU A 145 -2.43 1.85 -11.72
C LEU A 145 -3.27 2.59 -10.67
N VAL A 146 -3.44 2.01 -9.49
CA VAL A 146 -4.08 2.64 -8.33
C VAL A 146 -3.22 2.48 -7.09
N ILE A 147 -2.76 3.58 -6.51
CA ILE A 147 -1.93 3.60 -5.30
C ILE A 147 -2.67 4.37 -4.20
N CYS A 148 -2.93 3.72 -3.08
CA CYS A 148 -3.47 4.34 -1.88
C CYS A 148 -2.37 4.43 -0.81
N GLU A 149 -2.01 5.62 -0.37
CA GLU A 149 -0.92 5.78 0.59
C GLU A 149 -1.17 6.97 1.53
N PHE A 150 -0.54 6.95 2.70
CA PHE A 150 -0.48 8.11 3.57
C PHE A 150 0.06 9.32 2.81
N SER A 151 -0.34 10.51 3.24
CA SER A 151 0.01 11.71 2.52
C SER A 151 0.09 12.92 3.44
N HIS A 152 0.27 14.10 2.87
CA HIS A 152 0.43 15.34 3.60
C HIS A 152 -0.90 16.08 3.71
N VAL A 153 -1.33 16.34 4.94
CA VAL A 153 -2.49 17.16 5.23
C VAL A 153 -2.12 18.63 4.95
N PRO A 154 -2.86 19.35 4.11
CA PRO A 154 -2.55 20.75 3.78
C PRO A 154 -2.92 21.72 4.92
N GLY A 155 -2.33 22.92 4.87
CA GLY A 155 -2.68 24.03 5.73
C GLY A 155 -2.40 23.82 7.22
N LEU A 156 -3.12 24.56 8.06
CA LEU A 156 -2.92 24.55 9.52
C LEU A 156 -3.22 23.17 10.14
N LEU A 157 -4.22 22.46 9.61
CA LEU A 157 -4.54 21.11 10.05
C LEU A 157 -3.35 20.16 9.89
N GLY A 158 -2.52 20.37 8.87
CA GLY A 158 -1.29 19.61 8.63
C GLY A 158 -0.23 19.79 9.73
N VAL A 159 -0.16 20.98 10.32
CA VAL A 159 0.73 21.27 11.44
C VAL A 159 0.33 20.42 12.65
N PHE A 160 -0.96 20.42 13.01
CA PHE A 160 -1.49 19.59 14.10
C PHE A 160 -1.33 18.09 13.83
N TYR A 161 -1.59 17.64 12.61
CA TYR A 161 -1.42 16.25 12.23
C TYR A 161 0.04 15.82 12.34
N ARG A 162 1.00 16.64 11.89
CA ARG A 162 2.42 16.38 12.04
C ARG A 162 2.83 16.31 13.52
N ALA A 163 2.35 17.26 14.34
CA ALA A 163 2.60 17.24 15.78
C ALA A 163 2.04 15.95 16.43
N TYR A 164 0.85 15.51 16.03
CA TYR A 164 0.28 14.23 16.45
C TYR A 164 1.21 13.05 16.09
N LEU A 165 1.66 12.96 14.84
CA LEU A 165 2.53 11.87 14.37
C LEU A 165 3.88 11.85 15.10
N THR A 166 4.45 13.02 15.40
CA THR A 166 5.81 13.12 15.97
C THR A 166 5.84 13.10 17.49
N LEU A 167 4.82 13.65 18.14
CA LEU A 167 4.81 13.83 19.60
C LEU A 167 3.85 12.88 20.30
N ILE A 168 2.68 12.59 19.73
CA ILE A 168 1.62 11.83 20.42
C ILE A 168 1.67 10.34 20.06
N LEU A 169 1.67 10.02 18.78
CA LEU A 169 1.59 8.64 18.30
C LEU A 169 2.70 7.72 18.86
N PRO A 170 3.99 8.15 18.98
CA PRO A 170 5.03 7.32 19.56
C PRO A 170 4.81 7.00 21.05
N HIS A 171 4.19 7.91 21.80
CA HIS A 171 3.87 7.69 23.22
C HIS A 171 2.67 6.78 23.39
N VAL A 172 1.61 7.02 22.64
CA VAL A 172 0.40 6.16 22.64
C VAL A 172 0.75 4.73 22.23
N SER A 173 1.59 4.57 21.21
CA SER A 173 1.99 3.25 20.73
C SER A 173 2.79 2.45 21.77
N ARG A 174 3.62 3.11 22.58
CA ARG A 174 4.35 2.45 23.68
C ARG A 174 3.44 1.89 24.76
N LEU A 175 2.29 2.53 24.98
CA LEU A 175 1.32 2.10 25.99
C LEU A 175 0.32 1.07 25.44
N ALA A 176 -0.06 1.20 24.17
CA ALA A 176 -1.15 0.42 23.57
C ALA A 176 -0.67 -0.80 22.74
N SER A 177 0.62 -0.90 22.41
CA SER A 177 1.13 -1.91 21.49
C SER A 177 2.24 -2.78 22.06
N LYS A 178 2.20 -4.07 21.73
CA LYS A 178 3.30 -5.02 21.97
C LYS A 178 4.51 -4.78 21.04
N THR A 179 4.36 -3.91 20.03
CA THR A 179 5.38 -3.62 19.01
C THR A 179 5.61 -2.12 18.78
N PRO A 180 6.07 -1.35 19.79
CA PRO A 180 6.25 0.10 19.69
C PRO A 180 7.17 0.55 18.53
N ALA A 181 8.17 -0.29 18.21
CA ALA A 181 9.12 -0.01 17.11
C ALA A 181 8.44 0.11 15.74
N ALA A 182 7.42 -0.69 15.46
CA ALA A 182 6.67 -0.62 14.21
C ALA A 182 5.91 0.71 14.05
N TYR A 183 5.40 1.28 15.14
CA TYR A 183 4.68 2.56 15.12
C TYR A 183 5.61 3.77 15.05
N SER A 184 6.80 3.69 15.66
CA SER A 184 7.84 4.70 15.46
C SER A 184 8.22 4.77 13.98
N TYR A 185 8.45 3.61 13.36
CA TYR A 185 8.71 3.52 11.93
C TYR A 185 7.53 4.06 11.08
N LEU A 186 6.29 3.74 11.46
CA LEU A 186 5.10 4.25 10.78
C LEU A 186 5.10 5.78 10.74
N SER A 187 5.27 6.46 11.86
CA SER A 187 5.28 7.92 11.91
C SER A 187 6.46 8.51 11.15
N GLU A 188 7.68 7.96 11.32
CA GLU A 188 8.87 8.39 10.61
C GLU A 188 8.70 8.26 9.08
N SER A 189 8.17 7.11 8.62
CA SER A 189 7.94 6.84 7.20
C SER A 189 6.86 7.74 6.58
N ILE A 190 5.81 8.10 7.32
CA ILE A 190 4.77 9.05 6.87
C ILE A 190 5.36 10.47 6.75
N VAL A 191 6.13 10.91 7.75
CA VAL A 191 6.73 12.26 7.73
C VAL A 191 7.74 12.42 6.58
N ALA A 192 8.51 11.36 6.28
CA ALA A 192 9.49 11.33 5.19
C ALA A 192 8.88 11.09 3.80
N TRP A 193 7.57 10.78 3.72
CA TRP A 193 6.89 10.48 2.45
C TRP A 193 6.69 11.74 1.61
N PRO A 194 6.76 11.68 0.27
CA PRO A 194 6.54 12.84 -0.59
C PRO A 194 5.09 13.34 -0.54
N LYS A 195 4.91 14.62 -0.90
CA LYS A 195 3.59 15.20 -1.11
C LYS A 195 2.90 14.57 -2.32
N GLN A 196 1.58 14.71 -2.40
CA GLN A 196 0.75 14.15 -3.47
C GLN A 196 1.27 14.50 -4.88
N ALA A 197 1.57 15.77 -5.11
CA ALA A 197 2.06 16.24 -6.41
C ALA A 197 3.45 15.70 -6.76
N GLU A 198 4.29 15.42 -5.77
CA GLU A 198 5.63 14.82 -5.97
C GLU A 198 5.49 13.35 -6.36
N LEU A 199 4.64 12.59 -5.65
CA LEU A 199 4.36 11.21 -6.04
C LEU A 199 3.72 11.12 -7.43
N ALA A 200 2.81 12.04 -7.78
CA ALA A 200 2.22 12.10 -9.11
C ALA A 200 3.29 12.34 -10.20
N LYS A 201 4.29 13.18 -9.93
CA LYS A 201 5.44 13.39 -10.83
C LYS A 201 6.30 12.12 -10.97
N ASP A 202 6.54 11.40 -9.86
CA ASP A 202 7.30 10.15 -9.91
C ASP A 202 6.58 9.08 -10.74
N ILE A 203 5.26 8.97 -10.59
CA ILE A 203 4.41 8.07 -11.39
C ILE A 203 4.49 8.45 -12.88
N ALA A 204 4.35 9.73 -13.21
CA ALA A 204 4.47 10.21 -14.60
C ALA A 204 5.88 9.97 -15.17
N LYS A 205 6.94 10.21 -14.37
CA LYS A 205 8.33 9.95 -14.76
C LYS A 205 8.61 8.47 -15.02
N ALA A 206 7.90 7.57 -14.36
CA ALA A 206 8.01 6.13 -14.61
C ALA A 206 7.35 5.68 -15.93
N GLY A 207 6.67 6.58 -16.66
CA GLY A 207 6.05 6.31 -17.97
C GLY A 207 4.53 6.17 -17.95
N PHE A 208 3.89 6.47 -16.83
CA PHE A 208 2.44 6.50 -16.75
C PHE A 208 1.86 7.83 -17.26
N SER A 209 0.70 7.76 -17.88
CA SER A 209 -0.09 8.92 -18.33
C SER A 209 -1.33 9.15 -17.46
N LYS A 210 -2.01 10.27 -17.66
CA LYS A 210 -3.25 10.65 -17.00
C LYS A 210 -3.17 10.54 -15.47
N THR A 211 -1.98 10.83 -14.92
CA THR A 211 -1.75 10.77 -13.48
C THR A 211 -2.56 11.82 -12.74
N GLN A 212 -3.36 11.38 -11.79
CA GLN A 212 -4.19 12.23 -10.94
C GLN A 212 -4.25 11.68 -9.51
N TRP A 213 -4.67 12.49 -8.55
CA TRP A 213 -4.89 12.04 -7.18
C TRP A 213 -6.14 12.63 -6.56
N LYS A 214 -6.66 11.94 -5.54
CA LYS A 214 -7.77 12.38 -4.71
C LYS A 214 -7.39 12.23 -3.24
N ASN A 215 -7.52 13.29 -2.47
CA ASN A 215 -7.33 13.26 -1.02
C ASN A 215 -8.51 12.58 -0.33
N LEU A 216 -8.22 11.78 0.69
CA LEU A 216 -9.17 11.19 1.62
C LEU A 216 -8.83 11.67 3.03
N SER A 217 -9.84 11.73 3.91
CA SER A 217 -9.68 12.12 5.32
C SER A 217 -8.82 13.39 5.47
N PHE A 218 -9.22 14.48 4.78
CA PHE A 218 -8.53 15.78 4.77
C PHE A 218 -7.07 15.74 4.26
N GLY A 219 -6.68 14.70 3.53
CA GLY A 219 -5.32 14.55 3.00
C GLY A 219 -4.42 13.64 3.83
N VAL A 220 -4.92 13.02 4.91
CA VAL A 220 -4.19 11.98 5.67
C VAL A 220 -3.80 10.83 4.75
N VAL A 221 -4.68 10.50 3.80
CA VAL A 221 -4.46 9.49 2.76
C VAL A 221 -4.77 10.11 1.40
N ALA A 222 -4.06 9.68 0.37
CA ALA A 222 -4.36 10.02 -1.02
C ALA A 222 -4.41 8.77 -1.89
N ILE A 223 -5.36 8.72 -2.82
CA ILE A 223 -5.39 7.73 -3.89
C ILE A 223 -4.84 8.39 -5.15
N HIS A 224 -3.73 7.87 -5.66
CA HIS A 224 -3.20 8.19 -6.98
C HIS A 224 -3.69 7.17 -7.99
N SER A 225 -3.97 7.62 -9.19
CA SER A 225 -4.31 6.74 -10.31
C SER A 225 -3.66 7.23 -11.58
N ALA A 226 -3.30 6.29 -12.44
CA ALA A 226 -2.65 6.56 -13.71
C ALA A 226 -2.95 5.43 -14.69
N ILE A 227 -2.61 5.63 -15.96
CA ILE A 227 -2.85 4.67 -17.04
C ILE A 227 -1.52 4.38 -17.73
N ARG A 228 -1.27 3.12 -18.06
CA ARG A 228 -0.25 2.76 -19.03
C ARG A 228 -0.81 3.04 -20.42
N GLU A 229 -0.12 3.87 -21.21
CA GLU A 229 -0.55 4.12 -22.60
C GLU A 229 -0.54 2.85 -23.46
N LYS A 230 -1.31 2.90 -24.56
CA LYS A 230 -1.40 1.80 -25.54
C LYS A 230 -0.13 1.68 -26.36
#